data_447393c60606ac601b6dd8b8f28c4510
#
_entry.id   447393c60606ac601b6dd8b8f28c4510
#
_cell.length_a   1.000
_cell.length_b   1.000
_cell.length_c   1.000
_cell.angle_alpha   90.00
_cell.angle_beta   90.00
_cell.angle_gamma   90.00
#
_symmetry.space_group_name_H-M   'P 1'
#
loop_
_entity.id
_entity.type
_entity.pdbx_description
1 polymer ?
#
loop_
_entity_poly.entity_id
_entity_poly.type
_entity_poly.pdbx_seq_one_letter_code
_entity_poly.pdbx_strand_id
1 'polypeptide(L)'
;MDGFNRFNPEGSVLRLHQMKMLRILEFVDRVCRKHGIRYWLSSGTLLGAVRHGGFIPWDDDLDIEMLYRDYKRLMEVLPFELPSNLVLQTMHTDSNYVAPYAKLRETDSYISEVNNIGRNYKYNGVYIDIFYIEPVNYRMAWIASKFHGYIYRPVSYTHLRAHET
;
A
#
# COMPACT_ATOMS: atom_id res chain seq x y z
N MET A 1 -2.45 -26.94 8.88
CA MET A 1 -1.94 -25.56 8.93
C MET A 1 -0.45 -25.40 8.56
N ASP A 2 0.26 -26.48 8.22
CA ASP A 2 1.73 -26.43 8.11
C ASP A 2 2.31 -26.13 6.70
N GLY A 3 1.47 -26.01 5.68
CA GLY A 3 1.96 -25.79 4.30
C GLY A 3 2.54 -24.38 4.01
N PHE A 4 2.10 -23.38 4.73
CA PHE A 4 2.49 -21.98 4.48
C PHE A 4 3.83 -21.59 5.12
N ASN A 5 4.17 -22.22 6.24
CA ASN A 5 5.45 -22.02 6.95
C ASN A 5 6.66 -22.44 6.10
N ARG A 6 6.43 -23.30 5.10
CA ARG A 6 7.48 -23.74 4.17
C ARG A 6 7.95 -22.61 3.23
N PHE A 7 7.04 -21.70 2.81
CA PHE A 7 7.36 -20.64 1.85
C PHE A 7 7.81 -19.35 2.51
N ASN A 8 7.39 -19.12 3.75
CA ASN A 8 7.74 -17.92 4.51
C ASN A 8 7.81 -18.28 6.01
N PRO A 9 8.90 -18.95 6.44
CA PRO A 9 9.05 -19.39 7.83
C PRO A 9 9.15 -18.20 8.78
N GLU A 10 8.75 -18.44 10.03
CA GLU A 10 8.91 -17.47 11.12
C GLU A 10 10.38 -17.02 11.21
N GLY A 11 10.62 -15.71 11.33
CA GLY A 11 11.96 -15.11 11.38
C GLY A 11 12.60 -14.88 10.00
N SER A 12 12.01 -15.31 8.89
CA SER A 12 12.49 -14.94 7.56
C SER A 12 12.38 -13.42 7.33
N VAL A 13 13.22 -12.87 6.45
CA VAL A 13 13.21 -11.44 6.12
C VAL A 13 11.81 -10.98 5.63
N LEU A 14 11.19 -11.77 4.75
CA LEU A 14 9.86 -11.47 4.25
C LEU A 14 8.81 -11.52 5.38
N ARG A 15 8.89 -12.50 6.28
CA ARG A 15 7.96 -12.57 7.42
C ARG A 15 8.13 -11.39 8.37
N LEU A 16 9.35 -10.98 8.66
CA LEU A 16 9.62 -9.78 9.46
C LEU A 16 9.08 -8.52 8.78
N HIS A 17 9.22 -8.42 7.46
CA HIS A 17 8.65 -7.34 6.66
C HIS A 17 7.11 -7.30 6.78
N GLN A 18 6.44 -8.44 6.55
CA GLN A 18 4.99 -8.58 6.70
C GLN A 18 4.52 -8.17 8.11
N MET A 19 5.23 -8.57 9.16
CA MET A 19 4.88 -8.22 10.53
C MET A 19 5.04 -6.72 10.83
N LYS A 20 5.99 -6.04 10.17
CA LYS A 20 6.12 -4.58 10.25
C LYS A 20 4.95 -3.89 9.56
N MET A 21 4.58 -4.31 8.34
CA MET A 21 3.40 -3.80 7.65
C MET A 21 2.11 -4.00 8.45
N LEU A 22 1.95 -5.17 9.09
CA LEU A 22 0.79 -5.43 9.95
C LEU A 22 0.71 -4.44 11.11
N ARG A 23 1.83 -4.12 11.77
CA ARG A 23 1.85 -3.12 12.86
C ARG A 23 1.44 -1.72 12.37
N ILE A 24 1.86 -1.35 11.16
CA ILE A 24 1.42 -0.09 10.53
C ILE A 24 -0.09 -0.12 10.28
N LEU A 25 -0.62 -1.24 9.75
CA LEU A 25 -2.05 -1.42 9.53
C LEU A 25 -2.85 -1.35 10.85
N GLU A 26 -2.38 -2.00 11.91
CA GLU A 26 -3.01 -1.94 13.24
C GLU A 26 -3.06 -0.51 13.80
N PHE A 27 -2.02 0.29 13.52
CA PHE A 27 -2.03 1.70 13.87
C PHE A 27 -3.09 2.47 13.07
N VAL A 28 -3.15 2.27 11.75
CA VAL A 28 -4.16 2.90 10.88
C VAL A 28 -5.57 2.48 11.29
N ASP A 29 -5.80 1.21 11.61
CA ASP A 29 -7.10 0.73 12.08
C ASP A 29 -7.55 1.44 13.37
N ARG A 30 -6.65 1.61 14.34
CA ARG A 30 -6.96 2.37 15.56
C ARG A 30 -7.35 3.82 15.27
N VAL A 31 -6.61 4.50 14.39
CA VAL A 31 -6.94 5.87 13.97
C VAL A 31 -8.27 5.92 13.25
N CYS A 32 -8.49 5.02 12.30
CA CYS A 32 -9.74 4.96 11.54
C CYS A 32 -10.95 4.72 12.45
N ARG A 33 -10.87 3.80 13.40
CA ARG A 33 -11.93 3.55 14.40
C ARG A 33 -12.19 4.77 15.27
N LYS A 34 -11.13 5.41 15.78
CA LYS A 34 -11.22 6.62 16.62
C LYS A 34 -11.96 7.77 15.92
N HIS A 35 -11.73 7.93 14.62
CA HIS A 35 -12.26 9.04 13.82
C HIS A 35 -13.47 8.67 12.95
N GLY A 36 -13.99 7.45 13.04
CA GLY A 36 -15.14 6.97 12.26
C GLY A 36 -14.86 6.91 10.76
N ILE A 37 -13.63 6.65 10.37
CA ILE A 37 -13.16 6.52 8.98
C ILE A 37 -13.32 5.06 8.54
N ARG A 38 -13.88 4.83 7.37
CA ARG A 38 -14.06 3.48 6.81
C ARG A 38 -13.02 3.19 5.76
N TYR A 39 -12.42 2.01 5.85
CA TYR A 39 -11.50 1.46 4.87
C TYR A 39 -11.74 -0.04 4.71
N TRP A 40 -11.12 -0.65 3.72
CA TRP A 40 -11.08 -2.09 3.50
C TRP A 40 -9.71 -2.51 2.96
N LEU A 41 -9.40 -3.79 3.11
CA LEU A 41 -8.23 -4.40 2.50
C LEU A 41 -8.45 -4.51 0.98
N SER A 42 -7.39 -4.34 0.19
CA SER A 42 -7.45 -4.36 -1.28
C SER A 42 -6.49 -5.40 -1.86
N SER A 43 -6.63 -5.65 -3.14
CA SER A 43 -5.68 -6.43 -3.97
C SER A 43 -5.24 -7.76 -3.34
N GLY A 44 -3.94 -8.04 -3.33
CA GLY A 44 -3.30 -9.20 -2.71
C GLY A 44 -3.59 -9.32 -1.22
N THR A 45 -3.63 -8.20 -0.51
CA THR A 45 -3.92 -8.15 0.93
C THR A 45 -5.30 -8.72 1.27
N LEU A 46 -6.34 -8.31 0.52
CA LEU A 46 -7.70 -8.88 0.69
C LEU A 46 -7.74 -10.37 0.35
N LEU A 47 -7.10 -10.75 -0.75
CA LEU A 47 -7.03 -12.15 -1.17
C LEU A 47 -6.34 -13.02 -0.11
N GLY A 48 -5.24 -12.53 0.47
CA GLY A 48 -4.51 -13.17 1.56
C GLY A 48 -5.38 -13.33 2.81
N ALA A 49 -6.07 -12.28 3.23
CA ALA A 49 -6.97 -12.31 4.38
C ALA A 49 -8.07 -13.37 4.22
N VAL A 50 -8.68 -13.47 3.03
CA VAL A 50 -9.76 -14.43 2.75
C VAL A 50 -9.25 -15.86 2.62
N ARG A 51 -8.12 -16.09 1.92
CA ARG A 51 -7.63 -17.45 1.61
C ARG A 51 -6.71 -18.03 2.68
N HIS A 52 -5.93 -17.17 3.34
CA HIS A 52 -4.86 -17.59 4.24
C HIS A 52 -5.08 -17.16 5.68
N GLY A 53 -6.10 -16.32 5.94
CA GLY A 53 -6.32 -15.72 7.25
C GLY A 53 -5.22 -14.70 7.63
N GLY A 54 -4.52 -14.15 6.64
CA GLY A 54 -3.42 -13.21 6.79
C GLY A 54 -2.77 -12.90 5.44
N PHE A 55 -1.46 -12.66 5.43
CA PHE A 55 -0.74 -12.42 4.17
C PHE A 55 -0.71 -13.66 3.28
N ILE A 56 -0.67 -13.45 1.96
CA ILE A 56 -0.18 -14.46 1.03
C ILE A 56 1.30 -14.72 1.41
N PRO A 57 1.77 -15.98 1.54
CA PRO A 57 3.09 -16.27 2.10
C PRO A 57 4.28 -15.59 1.41
N TRP A 58 4.18 -15.34 0.11
CA TRP A 58 5.22 -14.70 -0.71
C TRP A 58 4.96 -13.24 -1.07
N ASP A 59 3.93 -12.62 -0.47
CA ASP A 59 3.53 -11.24 -0.74
C ASP A 59 4.36 -10.27 0.10
N ASP A 60 4.82 -9.18 -0.49
CA ASP A 60 5.70 -8.19 0.13
C ASP A 60 5.08 -6.79 0.21
N ASP A 61 3.77 -6.68 -0.09
CA ASP A 61 3.00 -5.44 0.00
C ASP A 61 1.76 -5.57 0.91
N LEU A 62 1.20 -4.43 1.28
CA LEU A 62 -0.04 -4.31 2.02
C LEU A 62 -0.81 -3.08 1.55
N ASP A 63 -1.98 -3.34 0.96
CA ASP A 63 -2.84 -2.36 0.33
C ASP A 63 -4.14 -2.18 1.09
N ILE A 64 -4.52 -0.93 1.36
CA ILE A 64 -5.85 -0.57 1.82
C ILE A 64 -6.48 0.45 0.88
N GLU A 65 -7.79 0.38 0.77
CA GLU A 65 -8.61 1.30 0.00
C GLU A 65 -9.71 1.94 0.85
N MET A 66 -10.13 3.12 0.45
CA MET A 66 -11.24 3.83 1.06
C MET A 66 -11.92 4.77 0.07
N LEU A 67 -13.11 5.24 0.40
CA LEU A 67 -13.73 6.32 -0.36
C LEU A 67 -12.93 7.62 -0.20
N TYR A 68 -12.88 8.43 -1.24
CA TYR A 68 -12.11 9.69 -1.25
C TYR A 68 -12.45 10.63 -0.08
N ARG A 69 -13.71 10.68 0.35
CA ARG A 69 -14.10 11.46 1.53
C ARG A 69 -13.42 10.97 2.81
N ASP A 70 -13.32 9.65 2.97
CA ASP A 70 -12.68 9.01 4.12
C ASP A 70 -11.15 9.17 4.04
N TYR A 71 -10.58 9.08 2.81
CA TYR A 71 -9.17 9.37 2.55
C TYR A 71 -8.79 10.80 2.94
N LYS A 72 -9.56 11.81 2.50
CA LYS A 72 -9.30 13.20 2.90
C LYS A 72 -9.29 13.35 4.41
N ARG A 73 -10.31 12.80 5.08
CA ARG A 73 -10.38 12.85 6.54
C ARG A 73 -9.20 12.15 7.21
N LEU A 74 -8.75 11.01 6.67
CA LEU A 74 -7.55 10.33 7.17
C LEU A 74 -6.30 11.21 7.01
N MET A 75 -6.12 11.83 5.85
CA MET A 75 -4.99 12.75 5.58
C MET A 75 -4.98 13.97 6.50
N GLU A 76 -6.15 14.45 6.91
CA GLU A 76 -6.30 15.57 7.87
C GLU A 76 -5.92 15.17 9.31
N VAL A 77 -6.27 13.96 9.74
CA VAL A 77 -6.07 13.55 11.15
C VAL A 77 -4.72 12.86 11.40
N LEU A 78 -4.20 12.12 10.42
CA LEU A 78 -2.95 11.36 10.55
C LEU A 78 -1.78 12.22 11.09
N PRO A 79 -1.51 13.44 10.59
CA PRO A 79 -0.38 14.23 11.07
C PRO A 79 -0.38 14.50 12.58
N PHE A 80 -1.54 14.46 13.22
CA PHE A 80 -1.70 14.68 14.67
C PHE A 80 -1.68 13.40 15.49
N GLU A 81 -1.80 12.25 14.82
CA GLU A 81 -1.86 10.92 15.47
C GLU A 81 -0.55 10.13 15.29
N LEU A 82 0.33 10.54 14.35
CA LEU A 82 1.53 9.80 14.01
C LEU A 82 2.49 9.69 15.20
N PRO A 83 2.94 8.49 15.56
CA PRO A 83 4.07 8.32 16.45
C PRO A 83 5.37 8.73 15.73
N SER A 84 6.43 8.95 16.48
CA SER A 84 7.72 9.44 15.96
C SER A 84 8.40 8.52 14.94
N ASN A 85 8.05 7.23 14.95
CA ASN A 85 8.60 6.21 14.06
C ASN A 85 7.76 5.96 12.79
N LEU A 86 6.70 6.74 12.56
CA LEU A 86 5.89 6.67 11.33
C LEU A 86 5.85 8.03 10.63
N VAL A 87 5.82 8.00 9.32
CA VAL A 87 5.73 9.19 8.47
C VAL A 87 4.75 8.97 7.32
N LEU A 88 3.93 9.99 7.06
CA LEU A 88 3.03 10.03 5.91
C LEU A 88 3.79 10.54 4.69
N GLN A 89 3.94 9.69 3.67
CA GLN A 89 4.54 10.06 2.39
C GLN A 89 3.46 10.31 1.34
N THR A 90 3.45 11.52 0.82
CA THR A 90 2.59 12.00 -0.26
C THR A 90 3.40 12.94 -1.15
N MET A 91 2.86 13.36 -2.28
CA MET A 91 3.48 14.40 -3.13
C MET A 91 3.72 15.73 -2.39
N HIS A 92 3.04 15.98 -1.25
CA HIS A 92 3.22 17.21 -0.45
C HIS A 92 4.30 17.07 0.61
N THR A 93 4.59 15.86 1.09
CA THR A 93 5.57 15.61 2.17
C THR A 93 6.92 15.15 1.63
N ASP A 94 6.96 14.67 0.39
CA ASP A 94 8.16 14.22 -0.31
C ASP A 94 8.06 14.65 -1.79
N SER A 95 8.85 15.63 -2.20
CA SER A 95 8.82 16.22 -3.54
C SER A 95 9.20 15.23 -4.66
N ASN A 96 9.91 14.16 -4.33
CA ASN A 96 10.28 13.11 -5.28
C ASN A 96 9.23 12.01 -5.41
N TYR A 97 8.22 12.02 -4.53
CA TYR A 97 7.12 11.07 -4.56
C TYR A 97 6.02 11.55 -5.51
N VAL A 98 5.82 10.83 -6.62
CA VAL A 98 4.90 11.24 -7.70
C VAL A 98 3.62 10.39 -7.79
N ALA A 99 3.45 9.40 -6.91
CA ALA A 99 2.25 8.57 -6.92
C ALA A 99 1.02 9.33 -6.39
N PRO A 100 -0.17 9.14 -6.98
CA PRO A 100 -1.39 9.87 -6.60
C PRO A 100 -2.07 9.32 -5.32
N TYR A 101 -1.42 8.44 -4.60
CA TYR A 101 -1.90 7.83 -3.36
C TYR A 101 -0.87 8.04 -2.24
N ALA A 102 -1.25 7.77 -1.00
CA ALA A 102 -0.36 7.93 0.13
C ALA A 102 0.32 6.61 0.51
N LYS A 103 1.52 6.72 1.10
CA LYS A 103 2.17 5.64 1.83
C LYS A 103 2.33 6.05 3.29
N LEU A 104 2.08 5.13 4.19
CA LEU A 104 2.47 5.29 5.58
C LEU A 104 3.72 4.46 5.82
N ARG A 105 4.85 5.12 6.12
CA ARG A 105 6.17 4.49 6.22
C ARG A 105 6.70 4.48 7.64
N GLU A 106 7.39 3.41 7.98
CA GLU A 106 8.25 3.34 9.17
C GLU A 106 9.55 4.11 8.93
N THR A 107 10.07 4.80 9.94
CA THR A 107 11.34 5.56 9.83
C THR A 107 12.55 4.75 10.23
N ASP A 108 12.35 3.68 11.00
CA ASP A 108 13.41 2.87 11.63
C ASP A 108 13.83 1.67 10.77
N SER A 109 13.38 1.62 9.53
CA SER A 109 13.72 0.57 8.56
C SER A 109 14.13 1.16 7.22
N TYR A 110 14.72 0.32 6.38
CA TYR A 110 15.10 0.68 5.02
C TYR A 110 14.75 -0.45 4.05
N ILE A 111 14.08 -0.11 2.96
CA ILE A 111 13.79 -1.03 1.86
C ILE A 111 14.40 -0.45 0.58
N SER A 112 15.10 -1.30 -0.17
CA SER A 112 15.53 -0.99 -1.53
C SER A 112 14.54 -1.59 -2.51
N GLU A 113 13.75 -0.76 -3.16
CA GLU A 113 12.80 -1.17 -4.18
C GLU A 113 13.41 -0.96 -5.57
N VAL A 114 13.39 -1.99 -6.42
CA VAL A 114 13.94 -1.91 -7.79
C VAL A 114 13.29 -0.79 -8.60
N ASN A 115 11.99 -0.57 -8.42
CA ASN A 115 11.23 0.46 -9.12
C ASN A 115 11.53 1.90 -8.64
N ASN A 116 12.24 2.04 -7.52
CA ASN A 116 12.60 3.32 -6.92
C ASN A 116 14.07 3.71 -7.15
N ILE A 117 14.81 2.90 -7.90
CA ILE A 117 16.20 3.20 -8.24
C ILE A 117 16.25 4.54 -8.97
N GLY A 118 16.98 5.50 -8.41
CA GLY A 118 17.16 6.85 -8.97
C GLY A 118 16.09 7.87 -8.58
N ARG A 119 15.06 7.53 -7.81
CA ARG A 119 14.02 8.50 -7.41
C ARG A 119 14.36 9.34 -6.18
N ASN A 120 15.40 8.98 -5.43
CA ASN A 120 15.86 9.72 -4.23
C ASN A 120 14.72 10.13 -3.27
N TYR A 121 13.84 9.17 -2.93
CA TYR A 121 12.77 9.45 -1.97
C TYR A 121 13.34 9.87 -0.62
N LYS A 122 12.67 10.80 0.02
CA LYS A 122 13.00 11.25 1.37
C LYS A 122 12.84 10.15 2.41
N TYR A 123 11.89 9.25 2.18
CA TYR A 123 11.53 8.17 3.10
C TYR A 123 11.60 6.81 2.37
N ASN A 124 12.31 5.84 2.95
CA ASN A 124 12.57 4.53 2.33
C ASN A 124 12.31 3.35 3.28
N GLY A 125 11.54 3.54 4.34
CA GLY A 125 11.20 2.47 5.28
C GLY A 125 10.07 1.56 4.81
N VAL A 126 9.82 0.49 5.56
CA VAL A 126 8.66 -0.39 5.38
C VAL A 126 7.38 0.44 5.37
N TYR A 127 6.43 0.11 4.52
CA TYR A 127 5.22 0.90 4.31
C TYR A 127 3.98 0.05 4.05
N ILE A 128 2.85 0.71 4.09
CA ILE A 128 1.60 0.26 3.52
C ILE A 128 1.09 1.29 2.50
N ASP A 129 0.39 0.84 1.49
CA ASP A 129 -0.24 1.69 0.48
C ASP A 129 -1.67 2.04 0.87
N ILE A 130 -2.01 3.33 0.74
CA ILE A 130 -3.33 3.86 1.08
C ILE A 130 -3.93 4.48 -0.18
N PHE A 131 -4.81 3.73 -0.82
CA PHE A 131 -5.50 4.13 -2.03
C PHE A 131 -6.86 4.76 -1.72
N TYR A 132 -7.39 5.49 -2.69
CA TYR A 132 -8.76 5.96 -2.64
C TYR A 132 -9.49 5.69 -3.94
N ILE A 133 -10.79 5.54 -3.84
CA ILE A 133 -11.70 5.43 -4.96
C ILE A 133 -12.73 6.57 -4.92
N GLU A 134 -13.06 7.06 -6.10
CA GLU A 134 -14.10 8.08 -6.29
C GLU A 134 -15.24 7.50 -7.12
N PRO A 135 -16.51 7.81 -6.76
CA PRO A 135 -17.62 7.52 -7.63
C PRO A 135 -17.55 8.44 -8.86
N VAL A 136 -17.48 7.84 -10.04
CA VAL A 136 -17.54 8.57 -11.31
C VAL A 136 -18.84 8.26 -12.04
N ASN A 137 -19.36 9.22 -12.82
CA ASN A 137 -20.50 8.91 -13.66
C ASN A 137 -20.09 7.98 -14.83
N TYR A 138 -21.05 7.23 -15.37
CA TYR A 138 -20.80 6.24 -16.41
C TYR A 138 -20.07 6.81 -17.64
N ARG A 139 -20.38 8.04 -18.07
CA ARG A 139 -19.72 8.66 -19.23
C ARG A 139 -18.24 8.90 -18.98
N MET A 140 -17.90 9.41 -17.79
CA MET A 140 -16.51 9.63 -17.40
C MET A 140 -15.74 8.32 -17.25
N ALA A 141 -16.37 7.30 -16.65
CA ALA A 141 -15.78 5.97 -16.55
C ALA A 141 -15.51 5.36 -17.93
N TRP A 142 -16.46 5.51 -18.87
CA TRP A 142 -16.29 5.02 -20.24
C TRP A 142 -15.15 5.75 -20.98
N ILE A 143 -15.06 7.07 -20.87
CA ILE A 143 -13.95 7.86 -21.44
C ILE A 143 -12.63 7.41 -20.84
N ALA A 144 -12.52 7.35 -19.50
CA ALA A 144 -11.30 6.90 -18.81
C ALA A 144 -10.89 5.51 -19.24
N SER A 145 -11.82 4.57 -19.41
CA SER A 145 -11.53 3.20 -19.86
C SER A 145 -10.93 3.14 -21.27
N LYS A 146 -11.30 4.05 -22.16
CA LYS A 146 -10.70 4.15 -23.51
C LYS A 146 -9.26 4.62 -23.47
N PHE A 147 -8.92 5.55 -22.56
CA PHE A 147 -7.57 6.05 -22.40
C PHE A 147 -6.69 5.15 -21.51
N HIS A 148 -7.29 4.38 -20.62
CA HIS A 148 -6.59 3.47 -19.71
C HIS A 148 -5.65 2.52 -20.45
N GLY A 149 -6.10 1.91 -21.55
CA GLY A 149 -5.30 1.01 -22.36
C GLY A 149 -4.06 1.66 -23.00
N TYR A 150 -4.09 2.98 -23.25
CA TYR A 150 -2.93 3.70 -23.80
C TYR A 150 -1.90 4.06 -22.73
N ILE A 151 -2.34 4.29 -21.49
CA ILE A 151 -1.48 4.72 -20.38
C ILE A 151 -0.84 3.50 -19.70
N TYR A 152 -1.58 2.42 -19.50
CA TYR A 152 -1.15 1.26 -18.70
C TYR A 152 -0.60 0.07 -19.51
N ARG A 153 -0.78 0.03 -20.84
CA ARG A 153 -0.20 -1.02 -21.69
C ARG A 153 1.32 -1.18 -21.54
N PRO A 154 2.13 -0.11 -21.38
CA PRO A 154 3.58 -0.25 -21.16
C PRO A 154 3.91 -0.85 -19.79
N VAL A 155 3.10 -0.58 -18.76
CA VAL A 155 3.37 -1.01 -17.37
C VAL A 155 3.07 -2.49 -17.17
N SER A 156 1.96 -2.99 -17.74
CA SER A 156 1.60 -4.43 -17.64
C SER A 156 2.58 -5.33 -18.40
N TYR A 157 3.22 -4.83 -19.47
CA TYR A 157 4.21 -5.59 -20.24
C TYR A 157 5.54 -5.77 -19.51
N THR A 158 5.91 -4.82 -18.63
CA THR A 158 7.12 -4.93 -17.81
C THR A 158 6.92 -5.84 -16.59
N HIS A 159 5.71 -5.95 -16.06
CA HIS A 159 5.39 -6.83 -14.93
C HIS A 159 5.35 -8.31 -15.33
N LEU A 160 4.82 -8.62 -16.52
CA LEU A 160 4.76 -10.01 -17.02
C LEU A 160 6.14 -10.60 -17.35
N ARG A 161 7.15 -9.78 -17.69
CA ARG A 161 8.51 -10.26 -17.95
C ARG A 161 9.33 -10.54 -16.69
N ALA A 162 8.97 -9.97 -15.54
CA ALA A 162 9.68 -10.20 -14.29
C ALA A 162 9.38 -11.57 -13.63
N HIS A 163 8.34 -12.27 -14.10
CA HIS A 163 7.95 -13.59 -13.59
C HIS A 163 8.39 -14.78 -14.47
N GLU A 164 9.08 -14.53 -15.60
CA GLU A 164 9.53 -15.57 -16.54
C GLU A 164 11.04 -15.83 -16.50
N THR A 165 11.77 -15.30 -15.54
CA THR A 165 13.17 -15.60 -15.26
C THR A 165 13.31 -16.11 -13.82
#